data_255de5a94eee57a1ec08f21a58f47237
#
_entry.id   255de5a94eee57a1ec08f21a58f47237
#
_cell.length_a   1.000
_cell.length_b   1.000
_cell.length_c   1.000
_cell.angle_alpha   90.00
_cell.angle_beta   90.00
_cell.angle_gamma   90.00
#
_symmetry.space_group_name_H-M   'P 1'
#
loop_
_entity.id
_entity.type
_entity.pdbx_description
1 polymer ?
#
loop_
_entity_poly.entity_id
_entity_poly.type
_entity_poly.pdbx_seq_one_letter_code
_entity_poly.pdbx_strand_id
1 'polypeptide(L)'
;MAKIAIAIHGGAGTILRSLMTPELEQEYRSGLEDALRVGWEILSNGGSSLDAVEQTVCSLENFQLFNAGRGSVFTHDGKNEMDASIMDGKTLDAGAIAFVRNVKNPVKLARLVMEKTPHILLAADGANQFATEMGVEFVPDEYFFTEHRWQQLLKAREEGVVQLDHSPGNAERGTRNAESDGPSTELDGESARITTERTPHSAFRIPHSKRGPHSKGTVGAVACDRDGNIAAATSTGGMTNKKFGRVGDTALIGAGTYADNATCAVSCTGHGEFFILGVTAYDVAARMKYAKLDLATAADETIERLTEIGGDGGFIAVDANGNVVLPFNSEGMYRAFKTETSTSVSIYRD
;
A
#
# COMPACT_ATOMS: atom_id res chain seq x y z
N MET A 1 29.43 0.60 11.72
CA MET A 1 28.58 -0.05 10.71
C MET A 1 27.15 0.09 11.19
N ALA A 2 26.24 0.45 10.31
CA ALA A 2 24.83 0.46 10.61
C ALA A 2 24.36 -0.97 10.92
N LYS A 3 23.30 -1.09 11.72
CA LYS A 3 22.66 -2.40 11.99
C LYS A 3 21.76 -2.75 10.83
N ILE A 4 21.95 -3.92 10.24
CA ILE A 4 21.03 -4.39 9.20
C ILE A 4 19.64 -4.65 9.77
N ALA A 5 18.63 -4.23 9.03
CA ALA A 5 17.23 -4.40 9.41
C ALA A 5 16.35 -4.52 8.17
N ILE A 6 15.28 -5.30 8.27
CA ILE A 6 14.24 -5.41 7.27
C ILE A 6 12.88 -5.52 7.95
N ALA A 7 11.89 -4.81 7.42
CA ALA A 7 10.50 -4.98 7.80
C ALA A 7 9.64 -5.16 6.56
N ILE A 8 8.56 -5.95 6.69
CA ILE A 8 7.64 -6.28 5.61
C ILE A 8 6.19 -6.19 6.07
N HIS A 9 5.28 -5.93 5.14
CA HIS A 9 3.86 -6.10 5.34
C HIS A 9 3.20 -6.86 4.19
N GLY A 10 2.15 -7.57 4.52
CA GLY A 10 1.26 -8.29 3.60
C GLY A 10 -0.15 -7.70 3.54
N GLY A 11 -0.33 -6.49 4.07
CA GLY A 11 -1.61 -5.79 4.11
C GLY A 11 -2.11 -5.48 5.52
N ALA A 12 -2.91 -4.41 5.64
CA ALA A 12 -3.59 -4.01 6.87
C ALA A 12 -5.10 -3.86 6.64
N GLY A 13 -5.91 -4.09 7.68
CA GLY A 13 -7.37 -3.92 7.60
C GLY A 13 -8.14 -4.74 8.61
N THR A 14 -9.37 -5.14 8.27
CA THR A 14 -10.25 -5.94 9.13
C THR A 14 -9.82 -7.40 9.15
N ILE A 15 -8.78 -7.71 9.91
CA ILE A 15 -8.23 -9.06 10.06
C ILE A 15 -8.66 -9.58 11.43
N LEU A 16 -9.82 -10.26 11.49
CA LEU A 16 -10.37 -10.77 12.74
C LEU A 16 -9.91 -12.21 12.98
N ARG A 17 -9.34 -12.46 14.16
CA ARG A 17 -8.92 -13.82 14.57
C ARG A 17 -10.06 -14.83 14.52
N SER A 18 -11.28 -14.41 14.86
CA SER A 18 -12.49 -15.27 14.86
C SER A 18 -12.90 -15.78 13.47
N LEU A 19 -12.32 -15.23 12.41
CA LEU A 19 -12.65 -15.54 11.02
C LEU A 19 -11.48 -16.18 10.27
N MET A 20 -10.39 -16.44 10.99
CA MET A 20 -9.18 -17.08 10.48
C MET A 20 -9.11 -18.52 10.97
N THR A 21 -9.02 -19.48 10.02
CA THR A 21 -8.72 -20.86 10.43
C THR A 21 -7.24 -20.98 10.80
N PRO A 22 -6.87 -21.95 11.68
CA PRO A 22 -5.46 -22.17 12.04
C PRO A 22 -4.57 -22.44 10.82
N GLU A 23 -5.07 -23.19 9.83
CA GLU A 23 -4.36 -23.54 8.61
C GLU A 23 -4.08 -22.27 7.77
N LEU A 24 -5.10 -21.43 7.56
CA LEU A 24 -4.97 -20.20 6.80
C LEU A 24 -4.04 -19.20 7.51
N GLU A 25 -4.12 -19.09 8.85
CA GLU A 25 -3.19 -18.28 9.63
C GLU A 25 -1.76 -18.74 9.42
N GLN A 26 -1.54 -20.06 9.46
CA GLN A 26 -0.21 -20.63 9.26
C GLN A 26 0.32 -20.39 7.85
N GLU A 27 -0.53 -20.46 6.82
CA GLU A 27 -0.13 -20.15 5.45
C GLU A 27 0.31 -18.68 5.32
N TYR A 28 -0.43 -17.70 5.93
CA TYR A 28 -0.01 -16.31 5.94
C TYR A 28 1.31 -16.09 6.67
N ARG A 29 1.49 -16.72 7.82
CA ARG A 29 2.75 -16.65 8.58
C ARG A 29 3.91 -17.19 7.76
N SER A 30 3.74 -18.34 7.12
CA SER A 30 4.75 -18.95 6.25
C SER A 30 5.12 -18.03 5.07
N GLY A 31 4.14 -17.40 4.42
CA GLY A 31 4.41 -16.45 3.33
C GLY A 31 5.20 -15.22 3.79
N LEU A 32 4.91 -14.71 5.00
CA LEU A 32 5.70 -13.60 5.60
C LEU A 32 7.11 -14.07 5.98
N GLU A 33 7.26 -15.24 6.59
CA GLU A 33 8.55 -15.81 7.00
C GLU A 33 9.46 -16.05 5.80
N ASP A 34 8.93 -16.60 4.70
CA ASP A 34 9.67 -16.85 3.48
C ASP A 34 10.14 -15.53 2.83
N ALA A 35 9.26 -14.53 2.72
CA ALA A 35 9.63 -13.23 2.18
C ALA A 35 10.67 -12.50 3.05
N LEU A 36 10.50 -12.54 4.37
CA LEU A 36 11.45 -11.96 5.32
C LEU A 36 12.82 -12.63 5.22
N ARG A 37 12.86 -13.96 5.07
CA ARG A 37 14.08 -14.73 4.90
C ARG A 37 14.85 -14.33 3.64
N VAL A 38 14.15 -14.17 2.51
CA VAL A 38 14.78 -13.75 1.23
C VAL A 38 15.52 -12.43 1.40
N GLY A 39 14.88 -11.40 1.93
CA GLY A 39 15.52 -10.10 2.12
C GLY A 39 16.63 -10.12 3.17
N TRP A 40 16.43 -10.86 4.24
CA TRP A 40 17.46 -11.01 5.28
C TRP A 40 18.73 -11.70 4.77
N GLU A 41 18.61 -12.74 3.95
CA GLU A 41 19.76 -13.43 3.34
C GLU A 41 20.59 -12.46 2.48
N ILE A 42 19.94 -11.58 1.70
CA ILE A 42 20.64 -10.56 0.91
C ILE A 42 21.43 -9.62 1.81
N LEU A 43 20.79 -9.04 2.83
CA LEU A 43 21.44 -8.08 3.75
C LEU A 43 22.58 -8.73 4.56
N SER A 44 22.35 -9.95 5.07
CA SER A 44 23.35 -10.67 5.87
C SER A 44 24.60 -11.05 5.06
N ASN A 45 24.45 -11.27 3.75
CA ASN A 45 25.54 -11.52 2.82
C ASN A 45 26.19 -10.24 2.28
N GLY A 46 25.80 -9.04 2.77
CA GLY A 46 26.36 -7.75 2.37
C GLY A 46 25.77 -7.16 1.09
N GLY A 47 24.60 -7.64 0.66
CA GLY A 47 23.83 -7.05 -0.42
C GLY A 47 23.17 -5.73 -0.02
N SER A 48 22.69 -4.98 -1.02
CA SER A 48 22.09 -3.66 -0.82
C SER A 48 20.66 -3.73 -0.25
N SER A 49 20.25 -2.67 0.44
CA SER A 49 18.87 -2.48 0.88
C SER A 49 17.88 -2.50 -0.30
N LEU A 50 18.29 -1.94 -1.45
CA LEU A 50 17.47 -1.91 -2.66
C LEU A 50 17.21 -3.31 -3.23
N ASP A 51 18.22 -4.17 -3.30
CA ASP A 51 18.07 -5.57 -3.72
C ASP A 51 17.23 -6.37 -2.72
N ALA A 52 17.41 -6.10 -1.43
CA ALA A 52 16.66 -6.76 -0.39
C ALA A 52 15.15 -6.46 -0.49
N VAL A 53 14.74 -5.19 -0.64
CA VAL A 53 13.32 -4.85 -0.74
C VAL A 53 12.71 -5.36 -2.04
N GLU A 54 13.41 -5.30 -3.18
CA GLU A 54 12.93 -5.85 -4.45
C GLU A 54 12.64 -7.33 -4.34
N GLN A 55 13.63 -8.15 -3.93
CA GLN A 55 13.47 -9.60 -3.88
C GLN A 55 12.45 -10.05 -2.83
N THR A 56 12.35 -9.32 -1.73
CA THR A 56 11.31 -9.52 -0.70
C THR A 56 9.92 -9.29 -1.27
N VAL A 57 9.71 -8.16 -1.97
CA VAL A 57 8.42 -7.87 -2.60
C VAL A 57 8.11 -8.87 -3.72
N CYS A 58 9.10 -9.32 -4.51
CA CYS A 58 8.91 -10.41 -5.48
C CYS A 58 8.42 -11.70 -4.80
N SER A 59 8.94 -12.05 -3.63
CA SER A 59 8.46 -13.21 -2.86
C SER A 59 7.00 -13.05 -2.45
N LEU A 60 6.61 -11.85 -1.99
CA LEU A 60 5.23 -11.54 -1.64
C LEU A 60 4.29 -11.51 -2.86
N GLU A 61 4.74 -10.99 -4.02
CA GLU A 61 3.99 -10.99 -5.28
C GLU A 61 3.76 -12.41 -5.82
N ASN A 62 4.67 -13.33 -5.58
CA ASN A 62 4.55 -14.73 -5.99
C ASN A 62 3.60 -15.53 -5.08
N PHE A 63 3.23 -15.00 -3.93
CA PHE A 63 2.39 -15.66 -2.94
C PHE A 63 0.91 -15.31 -3.13
N GLN A 64 0.08 -16.30 -3.44
CA GLN A 64 -1.31 -16.11 -3.90
C GLN A 64 -2.27 -15.51 -2.86
N LEU A 65 -1.93 -15.49 -1.57
CA LEU A 65 -2.81 -14.98 -0.54
C LEU A 65 -2.71 -13.46 -0.34
N PHE A 66 -1.62 -12.82 -0.74
CA PHE A 66 -1.47 -11.36 -0.65
C PHE A 66 -2.00 -10.66 -1.90
N ASN A 67 -2.49 -9.43 -1.73
CA ASN A 67 -3.03 -8.63 -2.85
C ASN A 67 -1.91 -7.91 -3.62
N ALA A 68 -1.08 -8.66 -4.29
CA ALA A 68 -0.05 -8.19 -5.20
C ALA A 68 0.36 -9.34 -6.13
N GLY A 69 0.82 -9.04 -7.34
CA GLY A 69 1.26 -10.08 -8.28
C GLY A 69 0.21 -11.18 -8.43
N ARG A 70 0.57 -12.43 -8.13
CA ARG A 70 -0.27 -13.62 -8.29
C ARG A 70 -1.59 -13.57 -7.52
N GLY A 71 -1.62 -12.91 -6.36
CA GLY A 71 -2.82 -12.79 -5.51
C GLY A 71 -3.61 -11.50 -5.70
N SER A 72 -3.31 -10.71 -6.73
CA SER A 72 -3.94 -9.43 -6.98
C SER A 72 -5.45 -9.55 -7.21
N VAL A 73 -6.20 -8.55 -6.73
CA VAL A 73 -7.65 -8.45 -6.89
C VAL A 73 -8.04 -8.12 -8.33
N PHE A 74 -9.32 -8.35 -8.67
CA PHE A 74 -9.85 -8.05 -9.99
C PHE A 74 -10.47 -6.64 -10.04
N THR A 75 -10.27 -5.97 -11.18
CA THR A 75 -11.01 -4.77 -11.57
C THR A 75 -12.46 -5.08 -11.84
N HIS A 76 -13.27 -4.03 -12.04
CA HIS A 76 -14.67 -4.19 -12.47
C HIS A 76 -14.81 -5.04 -13.75
N ASP A 77 -13.86 -4.96 -14.67
CA ASP A 77 -13.90 -5.69 -15.94
C ASP A 77 -13.33 -7.12 -15.85
N GLY A 78 -13.02 -7.58 -14.63
CA GLY A 78 -12.49 -8.92 -14.38
C GLY A 78 -11.05 -9.10 -14.85
N LYS A 79 -10.24 -8.05 -14.75
CA LYS A 79 -8.80 -8.05 -15.08
C LYS A 79 -7.97 -7.78 -13.84
N ASN A 80 -6.74 -8.26 -13.83
CA ASN A 80 -5.75 -7.91 -12.80
C ASN A 80 -4.90 -6.74 -13.33
N GLU A 81 -5.07 -5.57 -12.72
CA GLU A 81 -4.27 -4.37 -12.99
C GLU A 81 -3.49 -4.04 -11.72
N MET A 82 -2.18 -3.97 -11.85
CA MET A 82 -1.26 -3.90 -10.72
C MET A 82 -0.46 -2.60 -10.74
N ASP A 83 -0.14 -2.12 -9.54
CA ASP A 83 0.67 -0.94 -9.30
C ASP A 83 1.86 -1.34 -8.41
N ALA A 84 3.04 -0.76 -8.65
CA ALA A 84 4.21 -0.95 -7.79
C ALA A 84 5.12 0.27 -7.80
N SER A 85 5.91 0.41 -6.76
CA SER A 85 6.98 1.40 -6.69
C SER A 85 8.16 0.91 -5.87
N ILE A 86 9.33 1.49 -6.14
CA ILE A 86 10.57 1.27 -5.42
C ILE A 86 11.35 2.58 -5.33
N MET A 87 12.05 2.81 -4.22
CA MET A 87 12.84 4.02 -4.01
C MET A 87 14.13 3.72 -3.26
N ASP A 88 15.24 4.28 -3.75
CA ASP A 88 16.56 4.26 -3.12
C ASP A 88 16.73 5.52 -2.25
N GLY A 89 16.89 5.34 -0.94
CA GLY A 89 17.10 6.44 -0.01
C GLY A 89 18.46 7.10 -0.12
N LYS A 90 19.44 6.47 -0.76
CA LYS A 90 20.79 7.01 -0.95
C LYS A 90 20.84 8.08 -2.03
N THR A 91 20.19 7.83 -3.15
CA THR A 91 20.22 8.69 -4.35
C THR A 91 18.95 9.52 -4.51
N LEU A 92 17.86 9.14 -3.83
CA LEU A 92 16.48 9.58 -4.01
C LEU A 92 15.90 9.16 -5.38
N ASP A 93 16.56 8.26 -6.09
CA ASP A 93 16.01 7.69 -7.31
C ASP A 93 14.81 6.82 -6.98
N ALA A 94 13.80 6.92 -7.80
CA ALA A 94 12.55 6.17 -7.65
C ALA A 94 12.01 5.69 -8.99
N GLY A 95 11.30 4.57 -8.95
CA GLY A 95 10.57 4.06 -10.10
C GLY A 95 9.22 3.55 -9.66
N ALA A 96 8.21 3.79 -10.49
CA ALA A 96 6.85 3.37 -10.24
C ALA A 96 6.13 2.96 -11.52
N ILE A 97 5.18 2.05 -11.38
CA ILE A 97 4.28 1.65 -12.46
C ILE A 97 2.85 1.59 -11.96
N ALA A 98 1.90 1.90 -12.85
CA ALA A 98 0.48 1.79 -12.57
C ALA A 98 -0.26 1.12 -13.73
N PHE A 99 -1.34 0.38 -13.42
CA PHE A 99 -2.19 -0.31 -14.40
C PHE A 99 -1.48 -1.33 -15.28
N VAL A 100 -0.40 -1.94 -14.83
CA VAL A 100 0.26 -2.98 -15.63
C VAL A 100 -0.50 -4.29 -15.56
N ARG A 101 -0.49 -5.02 -16.65
CA ARG A 101 -1.13 -6.32 -16.79
C ARG A 101 -0.12 -7.38 -17.20
N ASN A 102 -0.36 -8.59 -16.72
CA ASN A 102 0.41 -9.77 -17.12
C ASN A 102 1.90 -9.74 -16.79
N VAL A 103 2.39 -8.70 -16.11
CA VAL A 103 3.75 -8.62 -15.58
C VAL A 103 3.82 -9.48 -14.33
N LYS A 104 4.67 -10.51 -14.32
CA LYS A 104 4.76 -11.47 -13.20
C LYS A 104 5.13 -10.80 -11.87
N ASN A 105 6.16 -9.95 -11.90
CA ASN A 105 6.64 -9.21 -10.75
C ASN A 105 6.67 -7.69 -11.05
N PRO A 106 5.58 -6.97 -10.77
CA PRO A 106 5.47 -5.53 -10.96
C PRO A 106 6.60 -4.71 -10.36
N VAL A 107 7.10 -5.08 -9.17
CA VAL A 107 8.19 -4.36 -8.50
C VAL A 107 9.48 -4.35 -9.31
N LYS A 108 9.79 -5.41 -10.07
CA LYS A 108 10.94 -5.45 -10.98
C LYS A 108 10.82 -4.45 -12.11
N LEU A 109 9.62 -4.31 -12.66
CA LEU A 109 9.36 -3.30 -13.68
C LEU A 109 9.51 -1.89 -13.12
N ALA A 110 9.00 -1.64 -11.91
CA ALA A 110 9.20 -0.36 -11.23
C ALA A 110 10.70 -0.04 -11.05
N ARG A 111 11.53 -1.01 -10.67
CA ARG A 111 12.99 -0.83 -10.61
C ARG A 111 13.60 -0.52 -11.97
N LEU A 112 13.18 -1.19 -13.02
CA LEU A 112 13.66 -0.89 -14.39
C LEU A 112 13.27 0.53 -14.84
N VAL A 113 12.11 1.04 -14.46
CA VAL A 113 11.76 2.44 -14.70
C VAL A 113 12.77 3.37 -14.04
N MET A 114 13.11 3.14 -12.78
CA MET A 114 14.12 3.92 -12.04
C MET A 114 15.51 3.87 -12.71
N GLU A 115 15.96 2.68 -13.14
CA GLU A 115 17.34 2.47 -13.59
C GLU A 115 17.57 2.75 -15.09
N LYS A 116 16.52 2.65 -15.91
CA LYS A 116 16.64 2.64 -17.38
C LYS A 116 15.95 3.80 -18.08
N THR A 117 15.25 4.65 -17.33
CA THR A 117 14.55 5.81 -17.92
C THR A 117 14.80 7.07 -17.12
N PRO A 118 14.58 8.28 -17.69
CA PRO A 118 14.55 9.52 -16.94
C PRO A 118 13.22 9.75 -16.23
N HIS A 119 12.26 8.82 -16.33
CA HIS A 119 10.92 8.93 -15.77
C HIS A 119 10.85 8.26 -14.40
N ILE A 120 9.96 8.76 -13.55
CA ILE A 120 9.68 8.15 -12.26
C ILE A 120 8.47 7.21 -12.35
N LEU A 121 7.46 7.55 -13.13
CA LEU A 121 6.21 6.79 -13.21
C LEU A 121 5.81 6.52 -14.66
N LEU A 122 5.61 5.26 -15.00
CA LEU A 122 5.00 4.81 -16.25
C LEU A 122 3.65 4.14 -15.95
N ALA A 123 2.70 4.20 -16.90
CA ALA A 123 1.37 3.64 -16.68
C ALA A 123 0.78 2.93 -17.91
N ALA A 124 -0.12 1.99 -17.65
CA ALA A 124 -0.97 1.32 -18.62
C ALA A 124 -0.18 0.72 -19.80
N ASP A 125 -0.69 0.89 -21.04
CA ASP A 125 -0.09 0.31 -22.23
C ASP A 125 1.37 0.75 -22.45
N GLY A 126 1.70 2.00 -22.10
CA GLY A 126 3.07 2.50 -22.16
C GLY A 126 4.02 1.77 -21.22
N ALA A 127 3.59 1.46 -20.00
CA ALA A 127 4.36 0.67 -19.05
C ALA A 127 4.49 -0.79 -19.50
N ASN A 128 3.45 -1.38 -20.08
CA ASN A 128 3.50 -2.74 -20.67
C ASN A 128 4.41 -2.80 -21.91
N GLN A 129 4.39 -1.76 -22.75
CA GLN A 129 5.33 -1.67 -23.87
C GLN A 129 6.78 -1.61 -23.37
N PHE A 130 7.07 -0.76 -22.39
CA PHE A 130 8.40 -0.68 -21.78
C PHE A 130 8.82 -2.02 -21.15
N ALA A 131 7.91 -2.73 -20.47
CA ALA A 131 8.18 -4.06 -19.93
C ALA A 131 8.58 -5.06 -21.04
N THR A 132 7.93 -5.00 -22.20
CA THR A 132 8.27 -5.82 -23.37
C THR A 132 9.66 -5.50 -23.90
N GLU A 133 10.00 -4.22 -24.06
CA GLU A 133 11.31 -3.75 -24.53
C GLU A 133 12.44 -4.16 -23.57
N MET A 134 12.17 -4.18 -22.26
CA MET A 134 13.13 -4.60 -21.23
C MET A 134 13.20 -6.12 -21.02
N GLY A 135 12.39 -6.90 -21.71
CA GLY A 135 12.37 -8.37 -21.58
C GLY A 135 11.85 -8.86 -20.22
N VAL A 136 10.96 -8.12 -19.59
CA VAL A 136 10.33 -8.52 -18.33
C VAL A 136 9.45 -9.75 -18.55
N GLU A 137 9.39 -10.66 -17.57
CA GLU A 137 8.60 -11.90 -17.66
C GLU A 137 7.10 -11.59 -17.64
N PHE A 138 6.42 -11.95 -18.73
CA PHE A 138 4.96 -11.93 -18.84
C PHE A 138 4.39 -13.31 -18.58
N VAL A 139 3.24 -13.35 -17.90
CA VAL A 139 2.49 -14.57 -17.61
C VAL A 139 1.01 -14.40 -18.02
N PRO A 140 0.31 -15.48 -18.37
CA PRO A 140 -1.09 -15.40 -18.79
C PRO A 140 -2.03 -15.04 -17.65
N ASP A 141 -3.27 -14.61 -17.98
CA ASP A 141 -4.29 -14.18 -17.01
C ASP A 141 -4.57 -15.26 -15.95
N GLU A 142 -4.49 -16.55 -16.31
CA GLU A 142 -4.71 -17.69 -15.43
C GLU A 142 -3.71 -17.77 -14.27
N TYR A 143 -2.51 -17.22 -14.43
CA TYR A 143 -1.51 -17.15 -13.36
C TYR A 143 -2.00 -16.31 -12.17
N PHE A 144 -2.77 -15.26 -12.45
CA PHE A 144 -3.29 -14.34 -11.43
C PHE A 144 -4.65 -14.77 -10.90
N PHE A 145 -5.31 -15.72 -11.58
CA PHE A 145 -6.64 -16.17 -11.18
C PHE A 145 -6.58 -16.95 -9.87
N THR A 146 -7.37 -16.53 -8.90
CA THR A 146 -7.70 -17.31 -7.71
C THR A 146 -9.21 -17.31 -7.52
N GLU A 147 -9.80 -18.46 -7.20
CA GLU A 147 -11.25 -18.60 -6.98
C GLU A 147 -11.72 -17.62 -5.89
N HIS A 148 -10.94 -17.48 -4.81
CA HIS A 148 -11.24 -16.56 -3.72
C HIS A 148 -11.40 -15.10 -4.22
N ARG A 149 -10.46 -14.59 -5.04
CA ARG A 149 -10.52 -13.21 -5.59
C ARG A 149 -11.66 -13.04 -6.58
N TRP A 150 -11.95 -14.07 -7.35
CA TRP A 150 -13.07 -14.06 -8.27
C TRP A 150 -14.41 -13.96 -7.55
N GLN A 151 -14.62 -14.74 -6.49
CA GLN A 151 -15.82 -14.67 -5.66
C GLN A 151 -15.98 -13.30 -4.97
N GLN A 152 -14.87 -12.69 -4.53
CA GLN A 152 -14.88 -11.33 -4.00
C GLN A 152 -15.37 -10.31 -5.05
N LEU A 153 -14.90 -10.42 -6.31
CA LEU A 153 -15.39 -9.56 -7.40
C LEU A 153 -16.88 -9.74 -7.66
N LEU A 154 -17.36 -10.98 -7.77
CA LEU A 154 -18.78 -11.26 -8.04
C LEU A 154 -19.66 -10.64 -6.96
N LYS A 155 -19.31 -10.84 -5.70
CA LYS A 155 -19.99 -10.24 -4.55
C LYS A 155 -19.98 -8.71 -4.61
N ALA A 156 -18.82 -8.09 -4.86
CA ALA A 156 -18.69 -6.64 -4.95
C ALA A 156 -19.49 -6.03 -6.12
N ARG A 157 -19.63 -6.76 -7.24
CA ARG A 157 -20.48 -6.35 -8.36
C ARG A 157 -21.96 -6.42 -8.00
N GLU A 158 -22.40 -7.49 -7.34
CA GLU A 158 -23.80 -7.68 -6.88
C GLU A 158 -24.20 -6.58 -5.89
N GLU A 159 -23.33 -6.25 -4.95
CA GLU A 159 -23.54 -5.18 -3.97
C GLU A 159 -23.36 -3.76 -4.55
N GLY A 160 -22.86 -3.62 -5.77
CA GLY A 160 -22.63 -2.35 -6.43
C GLY A 160 -21.53 -1.49 -5.79
N VAL A 161 -20.62 -2.11 -5.05
CA VAL A 161 -19.57 -1.42 -4.27
C VAL A 161 -18.18 -1.64 -4.86
N VAL A 162 -17.28 -0.68 -4.65
CA VAL A 162 -15.83 -0.88 -4.75
C VAL A 162 -15.34 -1.22 -3.36
N GLN A 163 -14.72 -2.37 -3.20
CA GLN A 163 -14.30 -2.84 -1.89
C GLN A 163 -12.78 -2.69 -1.73
N LEU A 164 -12.38 -2.10 -0.61
CA LEU A 164 -11.11 -2.44 -0.01
C LEU A 164 -11.11 -3.95 0.25
N ASP A 165 -9.98 -4.56 0.08
CA ASP A 165 -9.81 -6.01 0.26
C ASP A 165 -10.24 -6.51 1.67
N HIS A 166 -10.60 -5.59 2.56
CA HIS A 166 -10.96 -5.80 3.97
C HIS A 166 -12.37 -5.32 4.35
N SER A 167 -13.24 -4.93 3.39
CA SER A 167 -14.57 -4.44 3.71
C SER A 167 -15.60 -5.56 3.71
N PRO A 168 -16.49 -5.62 4.72
CA PRO A 168 -17.69 -6.42 4.65
C PRO A 168 -18.66 -5.88 3.59
N GLY A 169 -19.37 -6.76 2.93
CA GLY A 169 -20.51 -6.37 2.14
C GLY A 169 -21.52 -5.58 2.98
N ASN A 170 -21.96 -4.43 2.46
CA ASN A 170 -23.05 -3.65 3.03
C ASN A 170 -24.36 -4.42 2.91
N ALA A 171 -24.81 -5.08 3.96
CA ALA A 171 -26.22 -5.35 4.14
C ALA A 171 -26.85 -4.04 4.67
N GLU A 172 -27.82 -3.51 3.89
CA GLU A 172 -28.65 -2.35 4.17
C GLU A 172 -28.09 -0.96 3.80
N ARG A 173 -28.31 -0.58 2.53
CA ARG A 173 -28.66 0.80 2.17
C ARG A 173 -30.08 0.80 1.60
N GLY A 174 -31.00 1.28 2.41
CA GLY A 174 -32.33 1.69 1.95
C GLY A 174 -32.18 2.76 0.86
N THR A 175 -32.82 2.52 -0.26
CA THR A 175 -33.03 3.44 -1.37
C THR A 175 -33.63 4.74 -0.84
N ARG A 176 -32.90 5.86 -0.91
CA ARG A 176 -33.50 7.19 -0.95
C ARG A 176 -33.56 7.63 -2.39
N ASN A 177 -34.76 7.67 -2.92
CA ASN A 177 -35.08 8.29 -4.19
C ASN A 177 -34.67 9.77 -4.14
N ALA A 178 -33.84 10.18 -5.08
CA ALA A 178 -33.61 11.59 -5.35
C ALA A 178 -34.83 12.10 -6.17
N GLU A 179 -35.72 12.82 -5.52
CA GLU A 179 -36.68 13.66 -6.25
C GLU A 179 -35.93 14.88 -6.77
N SER A 180 -36.09 15.09 -8.07
CA SER A 180 -35.57 16.21 -8.81
C SER A 180 -36.44 17.43 -8.58
N ASP A 181 -35.93 18.45 -7.94
CA ASP A 181 -36.48 19.82 -8.04
C ASP A 181 -35.61 20.65 -8.97
N GLY A 182 -36.24 21.17 -9.99
CA GLY A 182 -35.67 22.01 -11.02
C GLY A 182 -35.39 23.46 -10.55
N PRO A 183 -34.62 24.27 -11.33
CA PRO A 183 -34.12 25.54 -10.89
C PRO A 183 -35.18 26.65 -11.06
N SER A 184 -35.42 27.43 -10.02
CA SER A 184 -36.04 28.73 -10.12
C SER A 184 -34.95 29.80 -10.03
N THR A 185 -34.84 30.58 -11.12
CA THR A 185 -34.05 31.80 -11.22
C THR A 185 -34.77 32.95 -10.52
N GLU A 186 -34.08 33.64 -9.62
CA GLU A 186 -34.29 35.08 -9.40
C GLU A 186 -32.95 35.73 -9.06
N LEU A 187 -32.64 36.78 -9.87
CA LEU A 187 -31.52 37.69 -9.68
C LEU A 187 -31.99 38.86 -8.81
N ASP A 188 -31.31 39.11 -7.71
CA ASP A 188 -31.25 40.47 -7.16
C ASP A 188 -29.90 40.69 -6.46
N GLY A 189 -29.28 41.79 -6.84
CA GLY A 189 -27.98 42.20 -6.38
C GLY A 189 -28.04 42.93 -5.05
N GLU A 190 -27.11 42.59 -4.18
CA GLU A 190 -26.59 43.56 -3.19
C GLU A 190 -25.23 43.12 -2.65
N SER A 191 -24.37 44.10 -2.54
CA SER A 191 -23.00 44.06 -2.09
C SER A 191 -22.88 43.53 -0.65
N ALA A 192 -22.24 42.39 -0.43
CA ALA A 192 -21.99 41.87 0.89
C ALA A 192 -20.49 41.81 1.20
N ARG A 193 -20.14 42.44 2.30
CA ARG A 193 -18.82 42.44 2.96
C ARG A 193 -18.37 41.02 3.27
N ILE A 194 -17.12 40.72 2.92
CA ILE A 194 -16.46 39.46 3.29
C ILE A 194 -16.17 39.52 4.79
N THR A 195 -17.00 38.82 5.59
CA THR A 195 -16.66 38.42 6.95
C THR A 195 -16.08 36.98 6.85
N THR A 196 -14.83 36.82 7.24
CA THR A 196 -14.17 35.53 7.33
C THR A 196 -14.68 34.77 8.57
N GLU A 197 -15.87 34.20 8.50
CA GLU A 197 -16.26 33.12 9.38
C GLU A 197 -15.75 31.80 8.76
N ARG A 198 -14.82 31.15 9.45
CA ARG A 198 -14.40 29.77 9.13
C ARG A 198 -15.62 28.88 9.31
N THR A 199 -16.31 28.58 8.21
CA THR A 199 -17.25 27.45 8.18
C THR A 199 -16.46 26.18 8.50
N PRO A 200 -16.95 25.34 9.44
CA PRO A 200 -16.35 24.02 9.65
C PRO A 200 -16.42 23.27 8.31
N HIS A 201 -15.29 22.79 7.83
CA HIS A 201 -15.28 21.90 6.68
C HIS A 201 -16.29 20.79 6.95
N SER A 202 -17.34 20.73 6.11
CA SER A 202 -18.24 19.58 6.10
C SER A 202 -17.39 18.37 5.83
N ALA A 203 -17.11 17.60 6.87
CA ALA A 203 -16.40 16.36 6.76
C ALA A 203 -17.17 15.49 5.75
N PHE A 204 -16.54 15.22 4.62
CA PHE A 204 -16.99 14.18 3.71
C PHE A 204 -16.80 12.86 4.47
N ARG A 205 -17.75 12.55 5.35
CA ARG A 205 -17.75 11.28 6.08
C ARG A 205 -18.12 10.20 5.08
N ILE A 206 -17.12 9.47 4.62
CA ILE A 206 -17.35 8.14 4.06
C ILE A 206 -17.94 7.31 5.21
N PRO A 207 -19.18 6.78 5.09
CA PRO A 207 -19.79 6.05 6.20
C PRO A 207 -18.93 4.84 6.56
N HIS A 208 -18.60 4.68 7.84
CA HIS A 208 -18.01 3.46 8.37
C HIS A 208 -18.98 2.29 8.10
N SER A 209 -18.68 1.46 7.10
CA SER A 209 -19.47 0.28 6.78
C SER A 209 -19.18 -0.84 7.78
N LYS A 210 -20.24 -1.55 8.22
CA LYS A 210 -20.13 -2.70 9.11
C LYS A 210 -19.36 -3.84 8.47
N ARG A 211 -18.47 -4.46 9.23
CA ARG A 211 -17.32 -5.29 8.87
C ARG A 211 -17.65 -6.78 8.74
N GLY A 212 -17.12 -7.46 7.73
CA GLY A 212 -17.08 -8.93 7.55
C GLY A 212 -15.67 -9.39 7.15
N PRO A 213 -15.39 -10.69 7.23
CA PRO A 213 -14.02 -11.17 7.27
C PRO A 213 -13.43 -11.40 5.89
N HIS A 214 -12.25 -11.05 5.73
CA HIS A 214 -11.14 -11.55 4.91
C HIS A 214 -10.21 -10.42 4.47
N SER A 215 -8.97 -10.61 4.78
CA SER A 215 -7.81 -9.80 4.57
C SER A 215 -7.57 -9.52 3.09
N LYS A 216 -6.99 -8.38 2.66
CA LYS A 216 -5.57 -8.29 2.40
C LYS A 216 -5.24 -7.21 1.39
N GLY A 217 -4.58 -6.21 1.85
CA GLY A 217 -4.12 -5.05 1.13
C GLY A 217 -2.74 -5.27 0.51
N THR A 218 -2.21 -4.20 0.02
CA THR A 218 -0.87 -3.94 -0.50
C THR A 218 0.24 -4.68 0.24
N VAL A 219 1.23 -5.19 -0.47
CA VAL A 219 2.47 -5.72 0.13
C VAL A 219 3.60 -4.71 0.05
N GLY A 220 4.57 -4.81 0.95
CA GLY A 220 5.76 -3.96 0.89
C GLY A 220 6.88 -4.41 1.80
N ALA A 221 8.04 -3.80 1.55
CA ALA A 221 9.26 -4.00 2.31
C ALA A 221 10.04 -2.70 2.46
N VAL A 222 10.71 -2.53 3.62
CA VAL A 222 11.71 -1.52 3.88
C VAL A 222 12.95 -2.18 4.45
N ALA A 223 14.14 -1.72 4.08
CA ALA A 223 15.39 -2.32 4.52
C ALA A 223 16.47 -1.27 4.79
N CYS A 224 17.36 -1.59 5.74
CA CYS A 224 18.61 -0.89 6.01
C CYS A 224 19.78 -1.86 5.82
N ASP A 225 20.76 -1.53 4.97
CA ASP A 225 21.96 -2.32 4.75
C ASP A 225 23.11 -1.95 5.71
N ARG A 226 24.23 -2.66 5.60
CA ARG A 226 25.41 -2.46 6.46
C ARG A 226 26.05 -1.09 6.36
N ASP A 227 25.83 -0.40 5.23
CA ASP A 227 26.36 0.94 4.99
C ASP A 227 25.40 2.03 5.48
N GLY A 228 24.22 1.64 6.00
CA GLY A 228 23.18 2.56 6.44
C GLY A 228 22.35 3.13 5.29
N ASN A 229 22.45 2.55 4.08
CA ASN A 229 21.54 2.90 3.01
C ASN A 229 20.19 2.22 3.24
N ILE A 230 19.13 2.96 3.01
CA ILE A 230 17.78 2.47 3.17
C ILE A 230 17.01 2.49 1.86
N ALA A 231 16.07 1.56 1.72
CA ALA A 231 15.21 1.48 0.55
C ALA A 231 13.79 1.05 0.94
N ALA A 232 12.81 1.39 0.11
CA ALA A 232 11.42 0.97 0.23
C ALA A 232 10.90 0.44 -1.10
N ALA A 233 10.01 -0.57 -1.03
CA ALA A 233 9.25 -1.05 -2.17
C ALA A 233 7.83 -1.44 -1.75
N THR A 234 6.86 -1.17 -2.62
CA THR A 234 5.44 -1.45 -2.39
C THR A 234 4.81 -1.99 -3.67
N SER A 235 3.88 -2.95 -3.56
CA SER A 235 3.18 -3.54 -4.72
C SER A 235 1.73 -3.91 -4.36
N THR A 236 0.79 -3.77 -5.31
CA THR A 236 -0.63 -4.02 -5.06
C THR A 236 -1.42 -4.33 -6.33
N GLY A 237 -2.52 -5.09 -6.17
CA GLY A 237 -3.62 -5.15 -7.12
C GLY A 237 -4.66 -4.03 -6.96
N GLY A 238 -4.53 -3.17 -5.92
CA GLY A 238 -5.49 -2.12 -5.61
C GLY A 238 -6.74 -2.63 -4.90
N MET A 239 -7.91 -2.09 -5.24
CA MET A 239 -9.22 -2.41 -4.65
C MET A 239 -10.01 -3.36 -5.54
N THR A 240 -10.71 -4.33 -4.94
CA THR A 240 -11.65 -5.21 -5.66
C THR A 240 -12.77 -4.39 -6.31
N ASN A 241 -13.09 -4.71 -7.55
CA ASN A 241 -14.11 -4.02 -8.35
C ASN A 241 -13.77 -2.54 -8.65
N LYS A 242 -12.48 -2.15 -8.61
CA LYS A 242 -12.03 -0.80 -8.99
C LYS A 242 -12.43 -0.48 -10.43
N LYS A 243 -12.79 0.79 -10.67
CA LYS A 243 -13.29 1.31 -11.95
C LYS A 243 -12.47 2.53 -12.39
N PHE A 244 -12.67 2.92 -13.64
CA PHE A 244 -12.21 4.21 -14.20
C PHE A 244 -10.70 4.43 -14.07
N GLY A 245 -9.90 3.37 -14.04
CA GLY A 245 -8.47 3.49 -13.88
C GLY A 245 -8.06 4.01 -12.49
N ARG A 246 -8.69 3.55 -11.41
CA ARG A 246 -8.34 3.97 -10.05
C ARG A 246 -6.93 3.53 -9.69
N VAL A 247 -6.07 4.49 -9.35
CA VAL A 247 -4.75 4.31 -8.74
C VAL A 247 -4.83 4.59 -7.24
N GLY A 248 -4.17 3.74 -6.45
CA GLY A 248 -3.98 3.96 -5.01
C GLY A 248 -2.68 4.71 -4.71
N ASP A 249 -2.32 4.71 -3.43
CA ASP A 249 -1.11 5.32 -2.90
C ASP A 249 0.18 4.62 -3.37
N THR A 250 0.13 3.32 -3.65
CA THR A 250 1.30 2.47 -3.94
C THR A 250 2.20 3.00 -5.06
N ALA A 251 1.64 3.49 -6.18
CA ALA A 251 2.42 4.03 -7.29
C ALA A 251 2.88 5.49 -7.06
N LEU A 252 2.44 6.14 -5.99
CA LEU A 252 2.69 7.55 -5.72
C LEU A 252 3.80 7.72 -4.68
N ILE A 253 5.00 8.08 -5.14
CA ILE A 253 6.14 8.38 -4.27
C ILE A 253 5.76 9.50 -3.29
N GLY A 254 5.99 9.25 -2.01
CA GLY A 254 5.58 10.12 -0.90
C GLY A 254 4.23 9.76 -0.29
N ALA A 255 3.32 9.11 -1.02
CA ALA A 255 2.05 8.65 -0.48
C ALA A 255 2.13 7.22 0.08
N GLY A 256 2.44 6.24 -0.77
CA GLY A 256 2.54 4.82 -0.40
C GLY A 256 3.97 4.32 -0.17
N THR A 257 4.96 4.97 -0.77
CA THR A 257 6.38 4.57 -0.72
C THR A 257 7.26 5.80 -0.64
N TYR A 258 8.24 5.79 0.26
CA TYR A 258 9.25 6.84 0.34
C TYR A 258 10.55 6.29 0.94
N ALA A 259 11.71 6.80 0.51
CA ALA A 259 13.01 6.53 1.13
C ALA A 259 13.95 7.72 1.00
N ASP A 260 14.61 8.11 2.10
CA ASP A 260 15.65 9.14 2.16
C ASP A 260 16.60 8.77 3.30
N ASN A 261 17.88 8.52 3.01
CA ASN A 261 18.90 8.16 4.01
C ASN A 261 19.04 9.21 5.14
N ALA A 262 18.60 10.44 4.89
CA ALA A 262 18.59 11.48 5.93
C ALA A 262 17.45 11.34 6.94
N THR A 263 16.50 10.45 6.71
CA THR A 263 15.30 10.25 7.54
C THR A 263 14.92 8.78 7.68
N CYS A 264 14.03 8.27 6.82
CA CYS A 264 13.55 6.90 6.88
C CYS A 264 13.12 6.37 5.51
N ALA A 265 12.97 5.04 5.42
CA ALA A 265 12.24 4.35 4.36
C ALA A 265 10.88 3.90 4.89
N VAL A 266 9.81 4.09 4.10
CA VAL A 266 8.40 3.83 4.47
C VAL A 266 7.69 3.09 3.36
N SER A 267 6.89 2.08 3.71
CA SER A 267 5.92 1.41 2.82
C SER A 267 4.56 1.30 3.51
N CYS A 268 3.51 1.76 2.83
CA CYS A 268 2.16 1.91 3.37
C CYS A 268 1.20 0.84 2.87
N THR A 269 0.15 0.59 3.65
CA THR A 269 -0.95 -0.32 3.30
C THR A 269 -2.24 0.09 4.00
N GLY A 270 -3.36 0.15 3.26
CA GLY A 270 -4.66 0.52 3.82
C GLY A 270 -5.58 1.16 2.78
N HIS A 271 -6.37 2.14 3.18
CA HIS A 271 -7.26 2.88 2.30
C HIS A 271 -6.49 3.97 1.55
N GLY A 272 -5.99 3.62 0.36
CA GLY A 272 -5.05 4.42 -0.42
C GLY A 272 -5.42 5.89 -0.60
N GLU A 273 -6.70 6.23 -0.70
CA GLU A 273 -7.18 7.61 -0.83
C GLU A 273 -6.74 8.49 0.34
N PHE A 274 -6.77 7.98 1.57
CA PHE A 274 -6.33 8.73 2.75
C PHE A 274 -4.80 8.82 2.84
N PHE A 275 -4.09 7.80 2.39
CA PHE A 275 -2.64 7.83 2.28
C PHE A 275 -2.18 8.85 1.24
N ILE A 276 -2.93 9.01 0.13
CA ILE A 276 -2.69 10.06 -0.87
C ILE A 276 -2.97 11.44 -0.28
N LEU A 277 -4.13 11.64 0.36
CA LEU A 277 -4.51 12.92 0.97
C LEU A 277 -3.55 13.34 2.09
N GLY A 278 -3.06 12.39 2.88
CA GLY A 278 -2.09 12.61 3.96
C GLY A 278 -0.64 12.72 3.48
N VAL A 279 -0.33 12.32 2.24
CA VAL A 279 1.05 12.12 1.74
C VAL A 279 1.86 11.31 2.76
N THR A 280 1.26 10.21 3.24
CA THR A 280 1.58 9.57 4.52
C THR A 280 3.02 9.08 4.62
N ALA A 281 3.57 8.45 3.55
CA ALA A 281 4.94 7.97 3.59
C ALA A 281 5.96 9.12 3.76
N TYR A 282 5.72 10.25 3.10
CA TYR A 282 6.58 11.44 3.25
C TYR A 282 6.31 12.20 4.55
N ASP A 283 5.10 12.17 5.13
CA ASP A 283 4.79 12.83 6.41
C ASP A 283 5.69 12.31 7.54
N VAL A 284 5.96 10.99 7.61
CA VAL A 284 6.94 10.42 8.55
C VAL A 284 8.32 11.05 8.36
N ALA A 285 8.84 11.05 7.13
CA ALA A 285 10.15 11.64 6.81
C ALA A 285 10.19 13.15 7.08
N ALA A 286 9.11 13.87 6.77
CA ALA A 286 9.00 15.31 7.01
C ALA A 286 9.03 15.65 8.51
N ARG A 287 8.37 14.88 9.36
CA ARG A 287 8.42 15.04 10.82
C ARG A 287 9.83 14.81 11.35
N MET A 288 10.52 13.76 10.90
CA MET A 288 11.93 13.54 11.23
C MET A 288 12.82 14.69 10.75
N LYS A 289 12.62 15.15 9.51
CA LYS A 289 13.47 16.17 8.86
C LYS A 289 13.27 17.56 9.43
N TYR A 290 12.05 18.01 9.60
CA TYR A 290 11.72 19.39 9.95
C TYR A 290 11.40 19.58 11.42
N ALA A 291 10.68 18.64 12.06
CA ALA A 291 10.39 18.70 13.48
C ALA A 291 11.49 18.02 14.34
N LYS A 292 12.47 17.34 13.71
CA LYS A 292 13.59 16.65 14.38
C LYS A 292 13.15 15.54 15.33
N LEU A 293 12.01 14.91 15.03
CA LEU A 293 11.51 13.77 15.77
C LEU A 293 12.34 12.51 15.44
N ASP A 294 12.42 11.60 16.40
CA ASP A 294 12.89 10.25 16.12
C ASP A 294 11.85 9.46 15.31
N LEU A 295 12.25 8.31 14.73
CA LEU A 295 11.39 7.51 13.89
C LEU A 295 10.10 7.05 14.60
N ALA A 296 10.19 6.64 15.86
CA ALA A 296 9.04 6.12 16.62
C ALA A 296 8.00 7.23 16.83
N THR A 297 8.43 8.38 17.34
CA THR A 297 7.55 9.54 17.58
C THR A 297 6.93 10.05 16.25
N ALA A 298 7.73 10.15 15.18
CA ALA A 298 7.25 10.56 13.87
C ALA A 298 6.19 9.60 13.31
N ALA A 299 6.40 8.30 13.51
CA ALA A 299 5.48 7.27 13.07
C ALA A 299 4.15 7.28 13.86
N ASP A 300 4.20 7.44 15.19
CA ASP A 300 3.02 7.52 16.04
C ASP A 300 2.16 8.75 15.69
N GLU A 301 2.76 9.92 15.55
CA GLU A 301 2.03 11.13 15.14
C GLU A 301 1.45 11.01 13.72
N THR A 302 2.13 10.32 12.81
CA THR A 302 1.62 10.13 11.45
C THR A 302 0.41 9.19 11.42
N ILE A 303 0.41 8.09 12.21
CA ILE A 303 -0.75 7.18 12.28
C ILE A 303 -1.94 7.83 13.01
N GLU A 304 -1.70 8.69 13.99
CA GLU A 304 -2.73 9.52 14.62
C GLU A 304 -3.36 10.47 13.60
N ARG A 305 -2.55 11.19 12.84
CA ARG A 305 -3.03 12.07 11.77
C ARG A 305 -3.83 11.33 10.71
N LEU A 306 -3.37 10.14 10.29
CA LEU A 306 -4.14 9.30 9.36
C LEU A 306 -5.52 8.97 9.93
N THR A 307 -5.60 8.66 11.23
CA THR A 307 -6.85 8.38 11.94
C THR A 307 -7.77 9.61 11.99
N GLU A 308 -7.23 10.79 12.26
CA GLU A 308 -7.98 12.06 12.30
C GLU A 308 -8.66 12.39 10.97
N ILE A 309 -7.99 12.14 9.85
CA ILE A 309 -8.56 12.37 8.52
C ILE A 309 -9.51 11.23 8.07
N GLY A 310 -9.70 10.20 8.89
CA GLY A 310 -10.60 9.07 8.64
C GLY A 310 -9.95 7.90 7.91
N GLY A 311 -8.62 7.87 7.80
CA GLY A 311 -7.87 6.79 7.16
C GLY A 311 -7.76 5.55 8.06
N ASP A 312 -7.72 4.38 7.42
CA ASP A 312 -7.60 3.06 8.04
C ASP A 312 -6.48 2.27 7.35
N GLY A 313 -5.54 1.75 8.13
CA GLY A 313 -4.40 1.00 7.62
C GLY A 313 -3.19 1.07 8.54
N GLY A 314 -2.01 1.02 7.95
CA GLY A 314 -0.73 1.10 8.64
C GLY A 314 0.42 1.25 7.66
N PHE A 315 1.62 1.28 8.21
CA PHE A 315 2.84 1.28 7.44
C PHE A 315 3.98 0.63 8.21
N ILE A 316 5.03 0.30 7.50
CA ILE A 316 6.31 -0.11 8.06
C ILE A 316 7.35 0.96 7.75
N ALA A 317 8.27 1.20 8.68
CA ALA A 317 9.37 2.11 8.43
C ALA A 317 10.68 1.65 9.07
N VAL A 318 11.82 2.07 8.47
CA VAL A 318 13.17 1.85 8.99
C VAL A 318 14.02 3.11 8.79
N ASP A 319 14.88 3.43 9.76
CA ASP A 319 15.88 4.49 9.60
C ASP A 319 17.27 3.94 9.23
N ALA A 320 18.22 4.84 8.96
CA ALA A 320 19.60 4.49 8.62
C ALA A 320 20.41 3.86 9.77
N ASN A 321 19.86 3.80 10.99
CA ASN A 321 20.45 3.13 12.15
C ASN A 321 19.91 1.69 12.33
N GLY A 322 18.93 1.27 11.49
CA GLY A 322 18.27 -0.02 11.58
C GLY A 322 17.17 -0.07 12.64
N ASN A 323 16.66 1.08 13.11
CA ASN A 323 15.46 1.12 13.95
C ASN A 323 14.22 0.86 13.08
N VAL A 324 13.32 -0.01 13.55
CA VAL A 324 12.12 -0.46 12.82
C VAL A 324 10.88 -0.10 13.60
N VAL A 325 9.84 0.40 12.90
CA VAL A 325 8.50 0.63 13.45
C VAL A 325 7.43 0.08 12.49
N LEU A 326 6.30 -0.40 13.05
CA LEU A 326 5.19 -1.02 12.29
C LEU A 326 3.82 -0.54 12.83
N PRO A 327 3.54 0.78 12.83
CA PRO A 327 2.29 1.31 13.37
C PRO A 327 1.11 1.02 12.45
N PHE A 328 -0.06 0.80 13.05
CA PHE A 328 -1.32 0.64 12.33
C PHE A 328 -2.53 0.96 13.24
N ASN A 329 -3.62 1.46 12.64
CA ASN A 329 -4.86 1.79 13.32
C ASN A 329 -6.02 0.84 12.97
N SER A 330 -5.82 -0.12 12.05
CA SER A 330 -6.79 -1.14 11.67
C SER A 330 -6.89 -2.29 12.70
N GLU A 331 -7.79 -3.26 12.48
CA GLU A 331 -7.98 -4.44 13.35
C GLU A 331 -6.77 -5.38 13.36
N GLY A 332 -6.03 -5.45 12.24
CA GLY A 332 -4.84 -6.25 12.09
C GLY A 332 -3.97 -5.77 10.94
N MET A 333 -2.73 -6.23 10.93
CA MET A 333 -1.76 -6.01 9.87
C MET A 333 -0.86 -7.24 9.76
N TYR A 334 -0.82 -7.86 8.58
CA TYR A 334 0.18 -8.87 8.27
C TYR A 334 1.53 -8.19 8.22
N ARG A 335 2.40 -8.48 9.17
CA ARG A 335 3.67 -7.79 9.33
C ARG A 335 4.75 -8.71 9.88
N ALA A 336 5.98 -8.46 9.46
CA ALA A 336 7.13 -9.10 10.04
C ALA A 336 8.34 -8.17 9.99
N PHE A 337 9.30 -8.39 10.88
CA PHE A 337 10.60 -7.72 10.81
C PHE A 337 11.71 -8.62 11.31
N LYS A 338 12.93 -8.31 10.90
CA LYS A 338 14.15 -8.91 11.39
C LYS A 338 15.26 -7.87 11.48
N THR A 339 15.92 -7.88 12.63
CA THR A 339 17.15 -7.15 12.92
C THR A 339 18.22 -8.13 13.36
N GLU A 340 19.43 -7.68 13.65
CA GLU A 340 20.49 -8.53 14.19
C GLU A 340 20.14 -9.19 15.55
N THR A 341 19.21 -8.58 16.29
CA THR A 341 18.89 -8.98 17.67
C THR A 341 17.47 -9.46 17.87
N SER A 342 16.57 -9.26 16.91
CA SER A 342 15.14 -9.56 17.07
C SER A 342 14.51 -9.97 15.76
N THR A 343 13.50 -10.85 15.86
CA THR A 343 12.65 -11.27 14.73
C THR A 343 11.21 -11.42 15.25
N SER A 344 10.24 -10.96 14.47
CA SER A 344 8.82 -11.13 14.78
C SER A 344 8.00 -11.30 13.51
N VAL A 345 6.95 -12.13 13.60
CA VAL A 345 5.88 -12.27 12.60
C VAL A 345 4.56 -12.15 13.33
N SER A 346 3.76 -11.15 12.97
CA SER A 346 2.51 -10.82 13.67
C SER A 346 1.39 -10.50 12.67
N ILE A 347 0.15 -10.73 13.08
CA ILE A 347 -1.05 -10.49 12.25
C ILE A 347 -2.02 -9.57 12.98
N TYR A 348 -2.34 -9.87 14.22
CA TYR A 348 -3.38 -9.18 15.00
C TYR A 348 -2.82 -8.03 15.84
N ARG A 349 -3.71 -7.22 16.40
CA ARG A 349 -3.41 -6.41 17.57
C ARG A 349 -3.31 -7.35 18.78
N ASP A 350 -2.27 -7.16 19.55
CA ASP A 350 -2.10 -7.82 20.85
C ASP A 350 -2.99 -7.16 21.89
#